data_84060990789e6aa4d8fb408e956c1392
#
_entry.id   84060990789e6aa4d8fb408e956c1392
#
_cell.length_a   1.000
_cell.length_b   1.000
_cell.length_c   1.000
_cell.angle_alpha   90.00
_cell.angle_beta   90.00
_cell.angle_gamma   90.00
#
_symmetry.space_group_name_H-M   'P 1'
#
loop_
_entity.id
_entity.type
_entity.pdbx_description
1 polymer ?
#
loop_
_entity_poly.entity_id
_entity_poly.type
_entity_poly.pdbx_seq_one_letter_code
_entity_poly.pdbx_strand_id
1 'polypeptide(L)'
;MRDYEAAAKEIEAMGAELVSAAKKCEAMTADVHNAIAFMRDTAAAYREEAKKIFKRIEECALFTEDVRKTCETVKRRMMEDRSIA
;
A
#
# COMPACT_ATOMS: atom_id res chain seq x y z
N MET A 1 -2.42 15.58 -62.29
CA MET A 1 -1.43 16.13 -61.33
C MET A 1 -2.04 16.66 -60.05
N ARG A 2 -3.14 17.42 -60.11
CA ARG A 2 -3.85 17.92 -58.92
C ARG A 2 -4.36 16.84 -57.99
N ASP A 3 -4.78 15.70 -58.53
CA ASP A 3 -5.31 14.58 -57.74
C ASP A 3 -4.21 13.87 -56.91
N TYR A 4 -2.99 13.81 -57.44
CA TYR A 4 -1.87 13.22 -56.73
C TYR A 4 -1.41 14.10 -55.57
N GLU A 5 -1.43 15.43 -55.72
CA GLU A 5 -1.09 16.35 -54.65
C GLU A 5 -2.13 16.35 -53.54
N ALA A 6 -3.40 16.32 -53.88
CA ALA A 6 -4.47 16.22 -52.92
C ALA A 6 -4.38 14.91 -52.11
N ALA A 7 -4.14 13.81 -52.82
CA ALA A 7 -3.95 12.51 -52.17
C ALA A 7 -2.70 12.50 -51.28
N ALA A 8 -1.59 13.12 -51.71
CA ALA A 8 -0.38 13.22 -50.91
C ALA A 8 -0.64 14.03 -49.63
N LYS A 9 -1.37 15.12 -49.68
CA LYS A 9 -1.74 15.93 -48.52
C LYS A 9 -2.63 15.16 -47.55
N GLU A 10 -3.57 14.37 -48.03
CA GLU A 10 -4.41 13.50 -47.22
C GLU A 10 -3.59 12.45 -46.48
N ILE A 11 -2.63 11.83 -47.18
CA ILE A 11 -1.74 10.85 -46.57
C ILE A 11 -0.87 11.50 -45.50
N GLU A 12 -0.33 12.69 -45.73
CA GLU A 12 0.43 13.44 -44.77
C GLU A 12 -0.41 13.79 -43.52
N ALA A 13 -1.68 14.22 -43.73
CA ALA A 13 -2.61 14.51 -42.64
C ALA A 13 -2.92 13.27 -41.81
N MET A 14 -3.13 12.13 -42.46
CA MET A 14 -3.33 10.84 -41.77
C MET A 14 -2.09 10.44 -40.98
N GLY A 15 -0.89 10.64 -41.52
CA GLY A 15 0.38 10.40 -40.81
C GLY A 15 0.51 11.29 -39.58
N ALA A 16 0.15 12.55 -39.68
CA ALA A 16 0.16 13.48 -38.56
C ALA A 16 -0.79 13.06 -37.42
N GLU A 17 -1.99 12.58 -37.82
CA GLU A 17 -2.97 12.06 -36.87
C GLU A 17 -2.44 10.80 -36.14
N LEU A 18 -1.76 9.92 -36.87
CA LEU A 18 -1.15 8.74 -36.30
C LEU A 18 -0.03 9.10 -35.30
N VAL A 19 0.79 10.09 -35.61
CA VAL A 19 1.83 10.59 -34.70
C VAL A 19 1.18 11.16 -33.44
N SER A 20 0.12 11.94 -33.58
CA SER A 20 -0.61 12.48 -32.43
C SER A 20 -1.21 11.37 -31.55
N ALA A 21 -1.78 10.35 -32.17
CA ALA A 21 -2.32 9.19 -31.47
C ALA A 21 -1.22 8.41 -30.72
N ALA A 22 -0.07 8.21 -31.35
CA ALA A 22 1.08 7.56 -30.73
C ALA A 22 1.57 8.32 -29.50
N LYS A 23 1.65 9.64 -29.56
CA LYS A 23 2.03 10.48 -28.41
C LYS A 23 1.03 10.36 -27.26
N LYS A 24 -0.27 10.31 -27.56
CA LYS A 24 -1.29 10.08 -26.54
C LYS A 24 -1.15 8.72 -25.89
N CYS A 25 -0.89 7.68 -26.67
CA CYS A 25 -0.63 6.33 -26.12
C CYS A 25 0.59 6.29 -25.22
N GLU A 26 1.68 6.97 -25.61
CA GLU A 26 2.88 7.07 -24.80
C GLU A 26 2.60 7.77 -23.45
N ALA A 27 1.83 8.86 -23.48
CA ALA A 27 1.42 9.59 -22.30
C ALA A 27 0.55 8.72 -21.37
N MET A 28 -0.41 7.99 -21.93
CA MET A 28 -1.25 7.06 -21.18
C MET A 28 -0.43 5.92 -20.56
N THR A 29 0.56 5.41 -21.29
CA THR A 29 1.47 4.38 -20.78
C THR A 29 2.29 4.90 -19.60
N ALA A 30 2.79 6.13 -19.70
CA ALA A 30 3.50 6.77 -18.60
C ALA A 30 2.60 6.95 -17.36
N ASP A 31 1.36 7.35 -17.55
CA ASP A 31 0.37 7.47 -16.47
C ASP A 31 0.10 6.14 -15.78
N VAL A 32 -0.02 5.07 -16.55
CA VAL A 32 -0.21 3.72 -16.00
C VAL A 32 1.00 3.29 -15.18
N HIS A 33 2.21 3.53 -15.68
CA HIS A 33 3.44 3.22 -14.92
C HIS A 33 3.50 4.01 -13.61
N ASN A 34 3.12 5.28 -13.63
CA ASN A 34 3.06 6.11 -12.41
C ASN A 34 2.02 5.58 -11.42
N ALA A 35 0.86 5.15 -11.91
CA ALA A 35 -0.18 4.55 -11.08
C ALA A 35 0.30 3.24 -10.43
N ILE A 36 1.02 2.40 -11.17
CA ILE A 36 1.60 1.16 -10.64
C ILE A 36 2.63 1.47 -9.54
N ALA A 37 3.50 2.44 -9.77
CA ALA A 37 4.49 2.85 -8.77
C ALA A 37 3.80 3.36 -7.50
N PHE A 38 2.78 4.18 -7.63
CA PHE A 38 1.97 4.66 -6.51
C PHE A 38 1.32 3.51 -5.72
N MET A 39 0.75 2.53 -6.42
CA MET A 39 0.15 1.36 -5.78
C MET A 39 1.18 0.52 -5.02
N ARG A 40 2.38 0.33 -5.58
CA ARG A 40 3.47 -0.38 -4.91
C ARG A 40 3.93 0.32 -3.65
N ASP A 41 4.09 1.64 -3.72
CA ASP A 41 4.49 2.46 -2.57
C ASP A 41 3.43 2.43 -1.48
N THR A 42 2.17 2.53 -1.87
CA THR A 42 1.03 2.44 -0.94
C THR A 42 0.98 1.07 -0.26
N ALA A 43 1.15 0.00 -1.01
CA ALA A 43 1.19 -1.36 -0.45
C ALA A 43 2.35 -1.52 0.54
N ALA A 44 3.53 -0.97 0.24
CA ALA A 44 4.66 -0.99 1.15
C ALA A 44 4.37 -0.23 2.45
N ALA A 45 3.73 0.94 2.35
CA ALA A 45 3.31 1.72 3.52
C ALA A 45 2.30 0.96 4.39
N TYR A 46 1.32 0.29 3.79
CA TYR A 46 0.38 -0.54 4.52
C TYR A 46 1.05 -1.71 5.24
N ARG A 47 2.04 -2.35 4.60
CA ARG A 47 2.79 -3.43 5.24
C ARG A 47 3.56 -2.94 6.47
N GLU A 48 4.17 -1.77 6.39
CA GLU A 48 4.87 -1.17 7.53
C GLU A 48 3.91 -0.82 8.67
N GLU A 49 2.73 -0.28 8.36
CA GLU A 49 1.70 -0.04 9.36
C GLU A 49 1.20 -1.33 10.01
N ALA A 50 0.99 -2.37 9.22
CA ALA A 50 0.60 -3.68 9.74
C ALA A 50 1.63 -4.24 10.72
N LYS A 51 2.92 -4.13 10.41
CA LYS A 51 3.99 -4.56 11.30
C LYS A 51 3.95 -3.82 12.64
N LYS A 52 3.74 -2.51 12.61
CA LYS A 52 3.60 -1.69 13.82
C LYS A 52 2.40 -2.12 14.66
N ILE A 53 1.28 -2.38 14.02
CA ILE A 53 0.06 -2.84 14.70
C ILE A 53 0.29 -4.20 15.36
N PHE A 54 0.88 -5.17 14.65
CA PHE A 54 1.20 -6.47 15.21
C PHE A 54 2.14 -6.38 16.39
N LYS A 55 3.15 -5.53 16.32
CA LYS A 55 4.07 -5.29 17.42
C LYS A 55 3.34 -4.75 18.65
N ARG A 56 2.44 -3.82 18.48
CA ARG A 56 1.61 -3.27 19.57
C ARG A 56 0.71 -4.33 20.18
N ILE A 57 0.13 -5.21 19.36
CA ILE A 57 -0.68 -6.33 19.84
C ILE A 57 0.17 -7.28 20.69
N GLU A 58 1.38 -7.63 20.25
CA GLU A 58 2.31 -8.46 21.02
C GLU A 58 2.66 -7.82 22.37
N GLU A 59 2.96 -6.52 22.38
CA GLU A 59 3.25 -5.78 23.61
C GLU A 59 2.05 -5.78 24.55
N CYS A 60 0.83 -5.61 24.04
CA CYS A 60 -0.39 -5.70 24.84
C CYS A 60 -0.59 -7.10 25.42
N ALA A 61 -0.33 -8.15 24.65
CA ALA A 61 -0.43 -9.52 25.12
C ALA A 61 0.55 -9.82 26.24
N LEU A 62 1.79 -9.36 26.11
CA LEU A 62 2.81 -9.50 27.15
C LEU A 62 2.43 -8.74 28.42
N PHE A 63 1.95 -7.52 28.28
CA PHE A 63 1.48 -6.72 29.41
C PHE A 63 0.32 -7.41 30.15
N THR A 64 -0.64 -7.93 29.40
CA THR A 64 -1.79 -8.67 29.95
C THR A 64 -1.32 -9.90 30.75
N GLU A 65 -0.35 -10.64 30.24
CA GLU A 65 0.21 -11.80 30.91
C GLU A 65 0.94 -11.40 32.21
N ASP A 66 1.69 -10.30 32.19
CA ASP A 66 2.36 -9.78 33.38
C ASP A 66 1.34 -9.36 34.46
N VAL A 67 0.26 -8.71 34.07
CA VAL A 67 -0.83 -8.34 34.99
C VAL A 67 -1.46 -9.60 35.59
N ARG A 68 -1.72 -10.62 34.79
CA ARG A 68 -2.27 -11.89 35.26
C ARG A 68 -1.37 -12.55 36.29
N LYS A 69 -0.07 -12.62 36.02
CA LYS A 69 0.92 -13.19 36.96
C LYS A 69 0.99 -12.42 38.24
N THR A 70 0.97 -11.11 38.20
CA THR A 70 0.96 -10.24 39.38
C THR A 70 -0.29 -10.49 40.21
N CYS A 71 -1.45 -10.57 39.61
CA CYS A 71 -2.71 -10.87 40.32
C CYS A 71 -2.69 -12.23 40.98
N GLU A 72 -2.15 -13.26 40.32
CA GLU A 72 -1.96 -14.59 40.95
C GLU A 72 -1.04 -14.56 42.13
N THR A 73 0.07 -13.82 42.04
CA THR A 73 1.02 -13.66 43.13
C THR A 73 0.39 -12.98 44.35
N VAL A 74 -0.34 -11.91 44.14
CA VAL A 74 -1.08 -11.18 45.17
C VAL A 74 -2.12 -12.09 45.84
N LYS A 75 -2.91 -12.78 45.01
CA LYS A 75 -3.93 -13.72 45.51
C LYS A 75 -3.30 -14.82 46.39
N ARG A 76 -2.19 -15.36 45.98
CA ARG A 76 -1.46 -16.40 46.74
C ARG A 76 -0.98 -15.88 48.07
N ARG A 77 -0.40 -14.68 48.09
CA ARG A 77 0.04 -14.02 49.34
C ARG A 77 -1.11 -13.76 50.30
N MET A 78 -2.25 -13.32 49.81
CA MET A 78 -3.45 -13.11 50.61
C MET A 78 -3.95 -14.41 51.20
N MET A 79 -3.88 -15.51 50.52
CA MET A 79 -4.27 -16.84 51.00
C MET A 79 -3.27 -17.33 52.07
N GLU A 80 -1.96 -17.13 51.89
CA GLU A 80 -0.95 -17.46 52.86
C GLU A 80 -1.12 -16.68 54.17
N ASP A 81 -1.39 -15.37 54.07
CA ASP A 81 -1.67 -14.54 55.27
C ASP A 81 -2.89 -15.01 56.03
N ARG A 82 -3.97 -15.44 55.33
CA ARG A 82 -5.14 -16.04 55.97
C ARG A 82 -4.83 -17.35 56.67
N SER A 83 -3.91 -18.15 56.14
CA SER A 83 -3.55 -19.41 56.73
C SER A 83 -2.73 -19.23 58.04
N ILE A 84 -2.00 -18.12 58.16
CA ILE A 84 -1.22 -17.80 59.34
C ILE A 84 -2.09 -17.21 60.44
N ALA A 85 -3.13 -16.51 60.06
CA ALA A 85 -4.08 -15.91 61.00
C ALA A 85 -5.03 -16.94 61.57
#